data_bc1b11567c4c28c414c5891e279f195c
#
_entry.id   bc1b11567c4c28c414c5891e279f195c
#
_cell.length_a   1.000
_cell.length_b   1.000
_cell.length_c   1.000
_cell.angle_alpha   90.00
_cell.angle_beta   90.00
_cell.angle_gamma   90.00
#
_symmetry.space_group_name_H-M   'P 1'
#
loop_
_entity.id
_entity.type
_entity.pdbx_description
1 polymer ?
#
loop_
_entity_poly.entity_id
_entity_poly.type
_entity_poly.pdbx_seq_one_letter_code
_entity_poly.pdbx_strand_id
1 'polypeptide(L)'
;MDEKPDDRWRQSHLGRLLGHAMRRFDSRVLQLMAASEQAPLALSNLAARDKVGAAHIHITRHLPLGGARLTELAQAAGMSKQSMGDLVDQCEAWGLVTRGADPLDARARRIAFTPAGLDWLAAFQAAVTQAEAEFRAAVGVEVATVVALGLEAYAGDAPLE
;
A
#
# COMPACT_ATOMS: atom_id res chain seq x y z
N MET A 1 10.42 -23.83 -40.90
CA MET A 1 11.37 -23.81 -39.75
C MET A 1 10.71 -22.93 -38.71
N ASP A 2 9.98 -23.57 -37.78
CA ASP A 2 9.29 -22.83 -36.71
C ASP A 2 10.35 -22.32 -35.71
N GLU A 3 10.74 -21.06 -35.89
CA GLU A 3 11.55 -20.36 -34.90
C GLU A 3 10.68 -20.18 -33.66
N LYS A 4 10.98 -20.94 -32.58
CA LYS A 4 10.29 -20.77 -31.32
C LYS A 4 10.45 -19.29 -30.87
N PRO A 5 9.35 -18.60 -30.56
CA PRO A 5 9.45 -17.20 -30.13
C PRO A 5 10.41 -17.10 -28.93
N ASP A 6 11.38 -16.20 -29.03
CA ASP A 6 12.26 -15.87 -27.90
C ASP A 6 11.40 -15.26 -26.79
N ASP A 7 11.32 -15.93 -25.65
CA ASP A 7 10.51 -15.46 -24.52
C ASP A 7 11.35 -14.80 -23.39
N ARG A 8 12.66 -14.57 -23.61
CA ARG A 8 13.56 -13.94 -22.62
C ARG A 8 13.08 -12.55 -22.22
N TRP A 9 12.49 -11.78 -23.15
CA TRP A 9 11.92 -10.48 -22.86
C TRP A 9 10.84 -10.53 -21.77
N ARG A 10 10.09 -11.63 -21.65
CA ARG A 10 9.06 -11.82 -20.62
C ARG A 10 9.63 -11.86 -19.21
N GLN A 11 10.92 -12.17 -19.08
CA GLN A 11 11.60 -12.28 -17.78
C GLN A 11 12.30 -10.99 -17.38
N SER A 12 12.59 -10.10 -18.33
CA SER A 12 13.42 -8.91 -18.12
C SER A 12 12.72 -7.57 -18.37
N HIS A 13 11.44 -7.58 -18.80
CA HIS A 13 10.75 -6.33 -19.08
C HIS A 13 10.43 -5.53 -17.79
N LEU A 14 10.40 -4.20 -17.93
CA LEU A 14 10.25 -3.26 -16.82
C LEU A 14 9.03 -3.57 -15.91
N GLY A 15 7.86 -3.85 -16.50
CA GLY A 15 6.65 -4.15 -15.73
C GLY A 15 6.80 -5.37 -14.81
N ARG A 16 7.55 -6.40 -15.23
CA ARG A 16 7.86 -7.54 -14.38
C ARG A 16 8.78 -7.15 -13.23
N LEU A 17 9.83 -6.37 -13.52
CA LEU A 17 10.78 -5.91 -12.50
C LEU A 17 10.08 -5.04 -11.46
N LEU A 18 9.25 -4.08 -11.89
CA LEU A 18 8.44 -3.24 -11.00
C LEU A 18 7.51 -4.09 -10.13
N GLY A 19 6.79 -5.05 -10.72
CA GLY A 19 5.91 -5.93 -9.97
C GLY A 19 6.65 -6.80 -8.94
N HIS A 20 7.85 -7.30 -9.26
CA HIS A 20 8.68 -8.03 -8.30
C HIS A 20 9.22 -7.14 -7.20
N ALA A 21 9.72 -5.95 -7.55
CA ALA A 21 10.24 -4.99 -6.59
C ALA A 21 9.14 -4.57 -5.59
N MET A 22 7.94 -4.26 -6.08
CA MET A 22 6.80 -3.88 -5.25
C MET A 22 6.42 -5.00 -4.28
N ARG A 23 6.26 -6.24 -4.76
CA ARG A 23 5.92 -7.37 -3.89
C ARG A 23 6.97 -7.60 -2.80
N ARG A 24 8.27 -7.51 -3.17
CA ARG A 24 9.36 -7.65 -2.20
C ARG A 24 9.34 -6.55 -1.14
N PHE A 25 9.13 -5.32 -1.57
CA PHE A 25 9.03 -4.16 -0.70
C PHE A 25 7.85 -4.29 0.26
N ASP A 26 6.65 -4.58 -0.25
CA ASP A 26 5.44 -4.75 0.54
C ASP A 26 5.56 -5.90 1.55
N SER A 27 6.13 -7.03 1.12
CA SER A 27 6.40 -8.16 2.03
C SER A 27 7.35 -7.75 3.16
N ARG A 28 8.38 -6.95 2.85
CA ARG A 28 9.32 -6.48 3.87
C ARG A 28 8.66 -5.51 4.84
N VAL A 29 7.86 -4.58 4.35
CA VAL A 29 7.08 -3.66 5.19
C VAL A 29 6.17 -4.43 6.15
N LEU A 30 5.43 -5.43 5.66
CA LEU A 30 4.57 -6.27 6.52
C LEU A 30 5.36 -7.04 7.59
N GLN A 31 6.53 -7.58 7.26
CA GLN A 31 7.42 -8.24 8.23
C GLN A 31 7.87 -7.26 9.34
N LEU A 32 8.26 -6.05 8.95
CA LEU A 32 8.67 -5.01 9.91
C LEU A 32 7.51 -4.58 10.80
N MET A 33 6.30 -4.43 10.24
CA MET A 33 5.10 -4.13 11.01
C MET A 33 4.73 -5.26 11.98
N ALA A 34 4.86 -6.52 11.56
CA ALA A 34 4.60 -7.67 12.42
C ALA A 34 5.56 -7.74 13.62
N ALA A 35 6.78 -7.24 13.46
CA ALA A 35 7.79 -7.17 14.52
C ALA A 35 7.76 -5.86 15.32
N SER A 36 6.89 -4.91 14.95
CA SER A 36 6.84 -3.58 15.57
C SER A 36 6.15 -3.62 16.93
N GLU A 37 6.84 -3.12 17.96
CA GLU A 37 6.24 -2.90 19.28
C GLU A 37 5.25 -1.72 19.31
N GLN A 38 5.29 -0.84 18.31
CA GLN A 38 4.41 0.31 18.17
C GLN A 38 3.07 -0.03 17.52
N ALA A 39 2.99 -1.14 16.79
CA ALA A 39 1.74 -1.57 16.21
C ALA A 39 0.82 -2.15 17.30
N PRO A 40 -0.49 -1.86 17.29
CA PRO A 40 -1.43 -2.49 18.19
C PRO A 40 -1.28 -4.02 18.18
N LEU A 41 -1.14 -4.64 19.34
CA LEU A 41 -0.78 -6.06 19.48
C LEU A 41 -1.70 -7.00 18.66
N ALA A 42 -3.00 -6.69 18.63
CA ALA A 42 -3.96 -7.44 17.85
C ALA A 42 -3.66 -7.39 16.35
N LEU A 43 -3.16 -6.26 15.84
CA LEU A 43 -2.87 -6.03 14.42
C LEU A 43 -1.50 -6.58 14.03
N SER A 44 -0.51 -6.50 14.90
CA SER A 44 0.78 -7.18 14.72
C SER A 44 0.59 -8.70 14.62
N ASN A 45 -0.29 -9.27 15.46
CA ASN A 45 -0.64 -10.69 15.40
C ASN A 45 -1.36 -11.07 14.10
N LEU A 46 -2.21 -10.19 13.55
CA LEU A 46 -2.87 -10.41 12.25
C LEU A 46 -1.85 -10.35 11.11
N ALA A 47 -0.92 -9.40 11.14
CA ALA A 47 0.17 -9.31 10.15
C ALA A 47 1.09 -10.54 10.21
N ALA A 48 1.45 -10.99 11.42
CA ALA A 48 2.28 -12.18 11.62
C ALA A 48 1.61 -13.49 11.17
N ARG A 49 0.27 -13.52 11.07
CA ARG A 49 -0.50 -14.68 10.59
C ARG A 49 -0.92 -14.56 9.12
N ASP A 50 -0.28 -13.70 8.33
CA ASP A 50 -0.62 -13.41 6.94
C ASP A 50 -2.09 -13.02 6.71
N LYS A 51 -2.76 -12.52 7.75
CA LYS A 51 -4.14 -12.02 7.64
C LYS A 51 -4.19 -10.61 7.04
N VAL A 52 -3.17 -9.80 7.33
CA VAL A 52 -2.96 -8.50 6.69
C VAL A 52 -2.09 -8.73 5.46
N GLY A 53 -2.69 -8.76 4.29
CA GLY A 53 -1.98 -8.91 3.02
C GLY A 53 -1.58 -7.57 2.42
N ALA A 54 -0.80 -7.63 1.34
CA ALA A 54 -0.37 -6.44 0.58
C ALA A 54 -1.55 -5.56 0.12
N ALA A 55 -2.73 -6.15 -0.13
CA ALA A 55 -3.93 -5.41 -0.49
C ALA A 55 -4.39 -4.42 0.61
N HIS A 56 -4.22 -4.75 1.88
CA HIS A 56 -4.59 -3.87 3.00
C HIS A 56 -3.66 -2.65 3.12
N ILE A 57 -2.45 -2.74 2.58
CA ILE A 57 -1.51 -1.61 2.48
C ILE A 57 -2.11 -0.46 1.67
N HIS A 58 -2.99 -0.74 0.69
CA HIS A 58 -3.64 0.30 -0.10
C HIS A 58 -4.45 1.27 0.76
N ILE A 59 -5.15 0.79 1.79
CA ILE A 59 -5.86 1.67 2.72
C ILE A 59 -4.86 2.56 3.46
N THR A 60 -3.78 1.98 3.96
CA THR A 60 -2.75 2.72 4.71
C THR A 60 -2.07 3.77 3.84
N ARG A 61 -1.85 3.49 2.55
CA ARG A 61 -1.20 4.41 1.60
C ARG A 61 -2.12 5.52 1.10
N HIS A 62 -3.40 5.23 0.92
CA HIS A 62 -4.29 6.10 0.14
C HIS A 62 -5.40 6.77 0.96
N LEU A 63 -5.67 6.32 2.19
CA LEU A 63 -6.65 6.96 3.05
C LEU A 63 -6.08 8.24 3.67
N PRO A 64 -6.61 9.43 3.31
CA PRO A 64 -6.16 10.68 3.92
C PRO A 64 -6.47 10.73 5.41
N LEU A 65 -5.69 11.48 6.19
CA LEU A 65 -5.96 11.68 7.64
C LEU A 65 -7.34 12.30 7.91
N GLY A 66 -7.81 13.15 7.01
CA GLY A 66 -9.16 13.72 7.07
C GLY A 66 -10.27 12.75 6.64
N GLY A 67 -9.92 11.52 6.28
CA GLY A 67 -10.84 10.52 5.74
C GLY A 67 -11.19 10.73 4.27
N ALA A 68 -11.89 9.78 3.68
CA ALA A 68 -12.35 9.79 2.29
C ALA A 68 -13.64 8.99 2.12
N ARG A 69 -14.38 9.27 1.04
CA ARG A 69 -15.47 8.38 0.60
C ARG A 69 -14.90 7.12 -0.03
N LEU A 70 -15.67 6.04 -0.02
CA LEU A 70 -15.23 4.76 -0.60
C LEU A 70 -14.81 4.89 -2.08
N THR A 71 -15.56 5.69 -2.85
CA THR A 71 -15.26 5.92 -4.28
C THR A 71 -13.94 6.66 -4.49
N GLU A 72 -13.66 7.67 -3.67
CA GLU A 72 -12.42 8.45 -3.70
C GLU A 72 -11.23 7.56 -3.35
N LEU A 73 -11.38 6.75 -2.29
CA LEU A 73 -10.33 5.81 -1.86
C LEU A 73 -10.05 4.72 -2.90
N ALA A 74 -11.10 4.16 -3.51
CA ALA A 74 -10.96 3.15 -4.57
C ALA A 74 -10.25 3.74 -5.79
N GLN A 75 -10.60 4.95 -6.21
CA GLN A 75 -9.95 5.65 -7.31
C GLN A 75 -8.48 5.93 -7.02
N ALA A 76 -8.16 6.47 -5.83
CA ALA A 76 -6.78 6.75 -5.43
C ALA A 76 -5.91 5.48 -5.40
N ALA A 77 -6.49 4.34 -5.05
CA ALA A 77 -5.79 3.05 -5.02
C ALA A 77 -5.79 2.29 -6.36
N GLY A 78 -6.43 2.82 -7.40
CA GLY A 78 -6.57 2.13 -8.68
C GLY A 78 -7.38 0.83 -8.59
N MET A 79 -8.34 0.75 -7.67
CA MET A 79 -9.14 -0.44 -7.38
C MET A 79 -10.62 -0.25 -7.71
N SER A 80 -11.34 -1.37 -7.94
CA SER A 80 -12.79 -1.31 -8.03
C SER A 80 -13.41 -0.91 -6.69
N LYS A 81 -14.58 -0.24 -6.74
CA LYS A 81 -15.33 0.13 -5.53
C LYS A 81 -15.67 -1.09 -4.67
N GLN A 82 -16.01 -2.22 -5.30
CA GLN A 82 -16.33 -3.46 -4.61
C GLN A 82 -15.11 -4.02 -3.86
N SER A 83 -13.97 -4.16 -4.55
CA SER A 83 -12.73 -4.66 -3.92
C SER A 83 -12.26 -3.76 -2.77
N MET A 84 -12.35 -2.44 -2.94
CA MET A 84 -12.04 -1.50 -1.87
C MET A 84 -13.05 -1.62 -0.72
N GLY A 85 -14.33 -1.84 -1.01
CA GLY A 85 -15.37 -2.08 -0.01
C GLY A 85 -15.05 -3.27 0.89
N ASP A 86 -14.66 -4.40 0.29
CA ASP A 86 -14.30 -5.62 1.01
C ASP A 86 -13.07 -5.40 1.92
N LEU A 87 -12.07 -4.64 1.44
CA LEU A 87 -10.90 -4.27 2.26
C LEU A 87 -11.27 -3.36 3.43
N VAL A 88 -12.13 -2.37 3.19
CA VAL A 88 -12.61 -1.46 4.23
C VAL A 88 -13.42 -2.22 5.28
N ASP A 89 -14.26 -3.18 4.89
CA ASP A 89 -15.02 -4.03 5.81
C ASP A 89 -14.08 -4.83 6.72
N GLN A 90 -13.01 -5.39 6.19
CA GLN A 90 -12.00 -6.10 6.96
C GLN A 90 -11.25 -5.17 7.92
N CYS A 91 -10.81 -4.01 7.44
CA CYS A 91 -10.10 -3.02 8.26
C CYS A 91 -11.00 -2.43 9.35
N GLU A 92 -12.30 -2.28 9.10
CA GLU A 92 -13.28 -1.87 10.11
C GLU A 92 -13.48 -2.97 11.17
N ALA A 93 -13.58 -4.23 10.74
CA ALA A 93 -13.65 -5.37 11.67
C ALA A 93 -12.39 -5.50 12.54
N TRP A 94 -11.25 -5.06 12.07
CA TRP A 94 -10.00 -5.02 12.85
C TRP A 94 -9.85 -3.75 13.70
N GLY A 95 -10.80 -2.81 13.60
CA GLY A 95 -10.77 -1.55 14.33
C GLY A 95 -9.75 -0.53 13.81
N LEU A 96 -9.25 -0.68 12.59
CA LEU A 96 -8.31 0.26 11.95
C LEU A 96 -9.01 1.50 11.42
N VAL A 97 -10.19 1.31 10.87
CA VAL A 97 -11.00 2.38 10.27
C VAL A 97 -12.43 2.32 10.80
N THR A 98 -13.15 3.40 10.62
CA THR A 98 -14.58 3.50 10.90
C THR A 98 -15.30 4.23 9.79
N ARG A 99 -16.59 3.96 9.63
CA ARG A 99 -17.47 4.69 8.72
C ARG A 99 -18.36 5.65 9.50
N GLY A 100 -18.11 6.95 9.36
CA GLY A 100 -18.92 8.03 9.94
C GLY A 100 -19.80 8.72 8.92
N ALA A 101 -20.61 9.67 9.39
CA ALA A 101 -21.33 10.59 8.51
C ALA A 101 -20.34 11.51 7.79
N ASP A 102 -20.58 11.80 6.50
CA ASP A 102 -19.82 12.80 5.79
C ASP A 102 -20.30 14.20 6.25
N PRO A 103 -19.41 15.09 6.69
CA PRO A 103 -19.79 16.43 7.14
C PRO A 103 -20.45 17.28 6.05
N LEU A 104 -20.19 16.98 4.78
CA LEU A 104 -20.69 17.72 3.62
C LEU A 104 -21.93 17.09 3.01
N ASP A 105 -22.24 15.83 3.34
CA ASP A 105 -23.37 15.10 2.78
C ASP A 105 -23.85 14.03 3.76
N ALA A 106 -24.95 14.31 4.45
CA ALA A 106 -25.53 13.39 5.45
C ALA A 106 -25.94 12.01 4.89
N ARG A 107 -26.07 11.87 3.56
CA ARG A 107 -26.38 10.60 2.89
C ARG A 107 -25.13 9.77 2.58
N ALA A 108 -23.95 10.39 2.60
CA ALA A 108 -22.68 9.74 2.32
C ALA A 108 -22.01 9.24 3.61
N ARG A 109 -21.18 8.22 3.47
CA ARG A 109 -20.32 7.72 4.53
C ARG A 109 -18.87 8.06 4.22
N ARG A 110 -18.16 8.52 5.25
CA ARG A 110 -16.75 8.84 5.22
C ARG A 110 -15.97 7.80 6.01
N ILE A 111 -14.94 7.25 5.41
CA ILE A 111 -14.00 6.31 6.03
C ILE A 111 -12.89 7.14 6.66
N ALA A 112 -12.57 6.86 7.92
CA ALA A 112 -11.50 7.54 8.64
C ALA A 112 -10.74 6.54 9.51
N PHE A 113 -9.47 6.83 9.81
CA PHE A 113 -8.71 6.07 10.78
C PHE A 113 -9.29 6.20 12.19
N THR A 114 -9.31 5.12 12.93
CA THR A 114 -9.51 5.11 14.38
C THR A 114 -8.20 5.49 15.08
N PRO A 115 -8.21 5.74 16.42
CA PRO A 115 -6.96 5.89 17.16
C PRO A 115 -6.00 4.71 16.97
N ALA A 116 -6.48 3.47 17.01
CA ALA A 116 -5.69 2.28 16.72
C ALA A 116 -5.18 2.25 15.26
N GLY A 117 -5.99 2.78 14.32
CA GLY A 117 -5.58 2.95 12.93
C GLY A 117 -4.48 3.98 12.74
N LEU A 118 -4.46 5.03 13.55
CA LEU A 118 -3.37 6.02 13.53
C LEU A 118 -2.07 5.44 14.11
N ASP A 119 -2.14 4.63 15.17
CA ASP A 119 -0.98 3.90 15.70
C ASP A 119 -0.43 2.91 14.65
N TRP A 120 -1.32 2.22 13.95
CA TRP A 120 -0.96 1.37 12.81
C TRP A 120 -0.30 2.17 11.69
N LEU A 121 -0.81 3.34 11.35
CA LEU A 121 -0.22 4.21 10.32
C LEU A 121 1.19 4.68 10.71
N ALA A 122 1.42 4.99 11.98
CA ALA A 122 2.74 5.34 12.49
C ALA A 122 3.73 4.15 12.38
N ALA A 123 3.29 2.95 12.72
CA ALA A 123 4.08 1.73 12.55
C ALA A 123 4.38 1.45 11.06
N PHE A 124 3.41 1.68 10.19
CA PHE A 124 3.59 1.57 8.73
C PHE A 124 4.65 2.57 8.23
N GLN A 125 4.58 3.82 8.65
CA GLN A 125 5.58 4.83 8.28
C GLN A 125 7.00 4.41 8.70
N ALA A 126 7.16 3.94 9.93
CA ALA A 126 8.45 3.46 10.43
C ALA A 126 8.95 2.26 9.60
N ALA A 127 8.08 1.30 9.29
CA ALA A 127 8.40 0.13 8.47
C ALA A 127 8.80 0.52 7.03
N VAL A 128 8.10 1.46 6.41
CA VAL A 128 8.46 1.99 5.08
C VAL A 128 9.83 2.65 5.12
N THR A 129 10.08 3.52 6.09
CA THR A 129 11.38 4.19 6.25
C THR A 129 12.53 3.18 6.37
N GLN A 130 12.34 2.12 7.15
CA GLN A 130 13.33 1.06 7.30
C GLN A 130 13.50 0.26 6.00
N ALA A 131 12.43 -0.12 5.32
CA ALA A 131 12.49 -0.85 4.06
C ALA A 131 13.20 -0.03 2.96
N GLU A 132 12.96 1.28 2.91
CA GLU A 132 13.68 2.19 2.01
C GLU A 132 15.17 2.29 2.35
N ALA A 133 15.53 2.33 3.63
CA ALA A 133 16.95 2.32 4.03
C ALA A 133 17.63 1.01 3.61
N GLU A 134 16.97 -0.13 3.76
CA GLU A 134 17.46 -1.43 3.29
C GLU A 134 17.59 -1.48 1.76
N PHE A 135 16.64 -0.90 1.03
CA PHE A 135 16.72 -0.78 -0.42
C PHE A 135 17.94 0.07 -0.85
N ARG A 136 18.13 1.25 -0.23
CA ARG A 136 19.29 2.12 -0.48
C ARG A 136 20.61 1.42 -0.19
N ALA A 137 20.67 0.65 0.89
CA ALA A 137 21.85 -0.14 1.23
C ALA A 137 22.15 -1.25 0.20
N ALA A 138 21.10 -1.85 -0.37
CA ALA A 138 21.25 -2.95 -1.33
C ALA A 138 21.68 -2.49 -2.73
N VAL A 139 21.19 -1.34 -3.21
CA VAL A 139 21.46 -0.88 -4.59
C VAL A 139 22.40 0.33 -4.68
N GLY A 140 22.72 0.97 -3.56
CA GLY A 140 23.47 2.23 -3.50
C GLY A 140 22.55 3.45 -3.51
N VAL A 141 22.99 4.53 -2.85
CA VAL A 141 22.18 5.76 -2.67
C VAL A 141 21.87 6.43 -4.00
N GLU A 142 22.86 6.50 -4.90
CA GLU A 142 22.73 7.13 -6.22
C GLU A 142 21.69 6.40 -7.08
N VAL A 143 21.77 5.07 -7.13
CA VAL A 143 20.83 4.25 -7.90
C VAL A 143 19.42 4.35 -7.30
N ALA A 144 19.29 4.28 -5.98
CA ALA A 144 18.00 4.44 -5.31
C ALA A 144 17.36 5.80 -5.60
N THR A 145 18.16 6.88 -5.63
CA THR A 145 17.69 8.23 -5.94
C THR A 145 17.20 8.33 -7.40
N VAL A 146 17.96 7.80 -8.35
CA VAL A 146 17.56 7.80 -9.77
C VAL A 146 16.28 6.99 -9.98
N VAL A 147 16.16 5.84 -9.31
CA VAL A 147 14.93 5.02 -9.37
C VAL A 147 13.73 5.78 -8.82
N ALA A 148 13.87 6.44 -7.65
CA ALA A 148 12.79 7.22 -7.06
C ALA A 148 12.34 8.36 -7.99
N LEU A 149 13.28 9.17 -8.50
CA LEU A 149 12.99 10.25 -9.44
C LEU A 149 12.35 9.76 -10.74
N GLY A 150 12.82 8.63 -11.28
CA GLY A 150 12.23 8.01 -12.46
C GLY A 150 10.80 7.52 -12.24
N LEU A 151 10.52 6.95 -11.08
CA LEU A 151 9.18 6.52 -10.71
C LEU A 151 8.25 7.70 -10.46
N GLU A 152 8.72 8.76 -9.79
CA GLU A 152 7.96 10.01 -9.63
C GLU A 152 7.60 10.63 -10.97
N ALA A 153 8.58 10.73 -11.88
CA ALA A 153 8.35 11.29 -13.22
C ALA A 153 7.36 10.45 -14.05
N TYR A 154 7.39 9.12 -13.88
CA TYR A 154 6.50 8.20 -14.60
C TYR A 154 5.11 8.14 -14.00
N ALA A 155 5.01 8.15 -12.66
CA ALA A 155 3.75 8.08 -11.91
C ALA A 155 3.15 9.47 -11.59
N GLY A 156 3.88 10.55 -11.91
CA GLY A 156 3.42 11.91 -11.67
C GLY A 156 2.06 12.19 -12.33
N ASP A 157 1.31 13.13 -11.76
CA ASP A 157 -0.10 13.47 -12.00
C ASP A 157 -0.49 13.90 -13.44
N ALA A 158 0.09 13.30 -14.46
CA ALA A 158 -0.51 13.37 -15.78
C ALA A 158 -1.74 12.45 -15.78
N PRO A 159 -2.95 12.95 -16.07
CA PRO A 159 -4.09 12.08 -16.29
C PRO A 159 -3.69 11.08 -17.39
N LEU A 160 -3.81 9.79 -17.09
CA LEU A 160 -3.71 8.74 -18.09
C LEU A 160 -4.88 8.97 -19.05
N GLU A 161 -4.58 9.56 -20.24
CA GLU A 161 -5.54 9.69 -21.34
C GLU A 161 -5.97 8.33 -21.86
#